data_af1fbb0aa349efa8ec739f54f275bfa2
#
_entry.id   af1fbb0aa349efa8ec739f54f275bfa2
#
_cell.length_a   1.000
_cell.length_b   1.000
_cell.length_c   1.000
_cell.angle_alpha   90.00
_cell.angle_beta   90.00
_cell.angle_gamma   90.00
#
_symmetry.space_group_name_H-M   'P 1'
#
loop_
_entity.id
_entity.type
_entity.pdbx_description
1 polymer ?
#
loop_
_entity_poly.entity_id
_entity_poly.type
_entity_poly.pdbx_seq_one_letter_code
_entity_poly.pdbx_strand_id
1 'polypeptide(L)'
;QYPVGADGSIGFFQARTHKVVPIRRCLIQTEAADRTAQAVGEWMRRYKISAYDETTGKGLVRHVCVRVNRKGESLCCVVVNGNKVPREPELAAYVTAAVPHTVGVLLNSNTRRGNVVLGDKYRTLFGRNYLMDTLCGLEFKLSMPSFYQVNRDQAEVLYGKALEFAGLTGNETVLDLYCGIGTITLCLAKAAKRVIGAEIVPPAIRDAKENALRN
;
A
#
# COMPACT_ATOMS: atom_id res chain seq x y z
N GLN A 1 2.14 -1.67 -6.73
CA GLN A 1 0.89 -1.42 -7.48
C GLN A 1 1.03 -2.00 -8.87
N TYR A 2 0.02 -2.76 -9.27
CA TYR A 2 -0.06 -3.38 -10.59
C TYR A 2 -1.33 -2.88 -11.28
N PRO A 3 -1.24 -2.06 -12.32
CA PRO A 3 -2.38 -1.75 -13.17
C PRO A 3 -2.90 -3.00 -13.87
N VAL A 4 -4.20 -3.01 -14.14
CA VAL A 4 -4.88 -4.05 -14.92
C VAL A 4 -5.25 -3.43 -16.26
N GLY A 5 -4.69 -3.96 -17.35
CA GLY A 5 -5.00 -3.54 -18.72
C GLY A 5 -6.40 -3.94 -19.14
N ALA A 6 -6.98 -3.23 -20.10
CA ALA A 6 -8.32 -3.51 -20.63
C ALA A 6 -8.48 -4.94 -21.17
N ASP A 7 -7.38 -5.57 -21.58
CA ASP A 7 -7.29 -6.98 -22.00
C ASP A 7 -7.19 -7.98 -20.82
N GLY A 8 -7.20 -7.49 -19.57
CA GLY A 8 -7.04 -8.29 -18.36
C GLY A 8 -5.58 -8.62 -18.02
N SER A 9 -4.61 -8.09 -18.74
CA SER A 9 -3.19 -8.21 -18.40
C SER A 9 -2.88 -7.46 -17.10
N ILE A 10 -2.00 -8.02 -16.25
CA ILE A 10 -1.54 -7.39 -15.02
C ILE A 10 -0.03 -7.20 -15.09
N GLY A 11 0.44 -5.99 -14.84
CA GLY A 11 1.86 -5.68 -14.98
C GLY A 11 2.20 -4.25 -14.66
N PHE A 12 2.97 -3.58 -15.52
CA PHE A 12 3.31 -2.16 -15.39
C PHE A 12 2.98 -1.39 -16.67
N PHE A 13 2.71 -0.10 -16.52
CA PHE A 13 2.52 0.75 -17.71
C PHE A 13 3.82 0.87 -18.51
N GLN A 14 3.71 0.71 -19.81
CA GLN A 14 4.75 1.13 -20.74
C GLN A 14 4.96 2.64 -20.60
N ALA A 15 6.20 3.07 -20.57
CA ALA A 15 6.56 4.48 -20.37
C ALA A 15 5.75 5.41 -21.27
N ARG A 16 5.18 6.46 -20.68
CA ARG A 16 4.36 7.49 -21.34
C ARG A 16 3.08 6.97 -22.02
N THR A 17 2.60 5.81 -21.61
CA THR A 17 1.34 5.23 -22.12
C THR A 17 0.52 4.63 -20.99
N HIS A 18 -0.75 4.28 -21.27
CA HIS A 18 -1.60 3.47 -20.40
C HIS A 18 -1.66 1.99 -20.82
N LYS A 19 -0.78 1.58 -21.75
CA LYS A 19 -0.66 0.17 -22.15
C LYS A 19 0.05 -0.61 -21.06
N VAL A 20 -0.58 -1.67 -20.56
CA VAL A 20 0.02 -2.55 -19.57
C VAL A 20 0.91 -3.58 -20.24
N VAL A 21 2.16 -3.65 -19.81
CA VAL A 21 3.09 -4.72 -20.16
C VAL A 21 2.96 -5.79 -19.07
N PRO A 22 2.47 -6.98 -19.42
CA PRO A 22 2.29 -8.04 -18.43
C PRO A 22 3.64 -8.52 -17.90
N ILE A 23 3.70 -8.74 -16.58
CA ILE A 23 4.89 -9.29 -15.95
C ILE A 23 4.54 -10.50 -15.09
N ARG A 24 5.44 -11.48 -15.04
CA ARG A 24 5.33 -12.62 -14.14
C ARG A 24 6.15 -12.43 -12.86
N ARG A 25 7.28 -11.75 -12.97
CA ARG A 25 8.20 -11.50 -11.87
C ARG A 25 8.79 -10.10 -12.01
N CYS A 26 8.80 -9.35 -10.92
CA CYS A 26 9.48 -8.08 -10.81
C CYS A 26 10.73 -8.23 -9.91
N LEU A 27 11.89 -7.77 -10.39
CA LEU A 27 13.14 -7.91 -9.64
C LEU A 27 13.25 -6.98 -8.42
N ILE A 28 12.43 -5.92 -8.38
CA ILE A 28 12.41 -4.94 -7.28
C ILE A 28 11.19 -5.08 -6.36
N GLN A 29 10.27 -6.00 -6.66
CA GLN A 29 9.12 -6.32 -5.81
C GLN A 29 9.38 -7.61 -5.04
N THR A 30 8.62 -7.82 -3.97
CA THR A 30 8.64 -9.09 -3.26
C THR A 30 7.88 -10.16 -4.04
N GLU A 31 8.29 -11.41 -3.93
CA GLU A 31 7.59 -12.54 -4.56
C GLU A 31 6.10 -12.60 -4.12
N ALA A 32 5.81 -12.28 -2.86
CA ALA A 32 4.45 -12.23 -2.35
C ALA A 32 3.58 -11.22 -3.12
N ALA A 33 4.14 -10.07 -3.52
CA ALA A 33 3.42 -9.08 -4.32
C ALA A 33 3.12 -9.59 -5.73
N ASP A 34 4.09 -10.22 -6.39
CA ASP A 34 3.90 -10.82 -7.72
C ASP A 34 2.87 -11.95 -7.69
N ARG A 35 2.97 -12.86 -6.70
CA ARG A 35 2.02 -13.96 -6.52
C ARG A 35 0.59 -13.47 -6.24
N THR A 36 0.45 -12.41 -5.44
CA THR A 36 -0.85 -11.77 -5.20
C THR A 36 -1.46 -11.24 -6.51
N ALA A 37 -0.67 -10.52 -7.31
CA ALA A 37 -1.13 -10.00 -8.60
C ALA A 37 -1.57 -11.13 -9.56
N GLN A 38 -0.80 -12.21 -9.62
CA GLN A 38 -1.12 -13.40 -10.43
C GLN A 38 -2.42 -14.07 -9.95
N ALA A 39 -2.61 -14.23 -8.63
CA ALA A 39 -3.82 -14.82 -8.05
C ALA A 39 -5.08 -14.02 -8.40
N VAL A 40 -5.00 -12.69 -8.34
CA VAL A 40 -6.10 -11.82 -8.79
C VAL A 40 -6.37 -12.01 -10.29
N GLY A 41 -5.33 -12.10 -11.12
CA GLY A 41 -5.46 -12.38 -12.55
C GLY A 41 -6.10 -13.74 -12.84
N GLU A 42 -5.76 -14.77 -12.09
CA GLU A 42 -6.36 -16.10 -12.20
C GLU A 42 -7.84 -16.08 -11.81
N TRP A 43 -8.19 -15.45 -10.71
CA TRP A 43 -9.58 -15.22 -10.31
C TRP A 43 -10.35 -14.47 -11.40
N MET A 44 -9.80 -13.39 -11.96
CA MET A 44 -10.44 -12.65 -13.05
C MET A 44 -10.71 -13.56 -14.26
N ARG A 45 -9.73 -14.32 -14.71
CA ARG A 45 -9.88 -15.25 -15.85
C ARG A 45 -10.91 -16.34 -15.55
N ARG A 46 -10.83 -16.97 -14.38
CA ARG A 46 -11.72 -18.08 -13.99
C ARG A 46 -13.17 -17.68 -13.97
N TYR A 47 -13.47 -16.49 -13.45
CA TYR A 47 -14.84 -16.02 -13.25
C TYR A 47 -15.28 -14.97 -14.29
N LYS A 48 -14.48 -14.76 -15.33
CA LYS A 48 -14.75 -13.80 -16.42
C LYS A 48 -15.02 -12.39 -15.88
N ILE A 49 -14.23 -11.96 -14.89
CA ILE A 49 -14.34 -10.62 -14.31
C ILE A 49 -13.67 -9.62 -15.27
N SER A 50 -14.42 -8.58 -15.66
CA SER A 50 -13.92 -7.59 -16.61
C SER A 50 -12.83 -6.70 -16.01
N ALA A 51 -11.82 -6.40 -16.80
CA ALA A 51 -10.88 -5.32 -16.53
C ALA A 51 -11.53 -3.96 -16.89
N TYR A 52 -11.10 -2.91 -16.18
CA TYR A 52 -11.53 -1.54 -16.48
C TYR A 52 -10.76 -1.02 -17.70
N ASP A 53 -11.51 -0.46 -18.64
CA ASP A 53 -10.96 0.25 -19.80
C ASP A 53 -11.08 1.75 -19.57
N GLU A 54 -9.94 2.43 -19.47
CA GLU A 54 -9.87 3.87 -19.23
C GLU A 54 -10.45 4.70 -20.38
N THR A 55 -10.40 4.18 -21.62
CA THR A 55 -10.92 4.86 -22.81
C THR A 55 -12.44 4.91 -22.78
N THR A 56 -13.07 3.77 -22.52
CA THR A 56 -14.53 3.66 -22.51
C THR A 56 -15.16 3.97 -21.16
N GLY A 57 -14.38 3.88 -20.08
CA GLY A 57 -14.87 3.98 -18.69
C GLY A 57 -15.68 2.78 -18.24
N LYS A 58 -15.63 1.66 -18.97
CA LYS A 58 -16.35 0.42 -18.68
C LYS A 58 -15.43 -0.63 -18.08
N GLY A 59 -16.04 -1.66 -17.47
CA GLY A 59 -15.28 -2.73 -16.82
C GLY A 59 -15.10 -2.48 -15.32
N LEU A 60 -14.47 -3.40 -14.62
CA LEU A 60 -14.53 -3.48 -13.17
C LEU A 60 -13.16 -3.33 -12.50
N VAL A 61 -12.20 -4.24 -12.71
CA VAL A 61 -10.92 -4.24 -11.99
C VAL A 61 -9.93 -3.28 -12.62
N ARG A 62 -9.38 -2.37 -11.80
CA ARG A 62 -8.47 -1.30 -12.24
C ARG A 62 -7.02 -1.56 -11.85
N HIS A 63 -6.80 -1.87 -10.56
CA HIS A 63 -5.46 -2.07 -10.01
C HIS A 63 -5.45 -3.16 -8.95
N VAL A 64 -4.28 -3.76 -8.76
CA VAL A 64 -3.95 -4.59 -7.60
C VAL A 64 -2.86 -3.89 -6.81
N CYS A 65 -3.17 -3.49 -5.58
CA CYS A 65 -2.20 -2.88 -4.66
C CYS A 65 -1.82 -3.91 -3.60
N VAL A 66 -0.53 -4.09 -3.37
CA VAL A 66 -0.01 -5.02 -2.38
C VAL A 66 0.98 -4.31 -1.48
N ARG A 67 0.86 -4.53 -0.20
CA ARG A 67 1.88 -4.16 0.79
C ARG A 67 2.41 -5.44 1.42
N VAL A 68 3.72 -5.49 1.63
CA VAL A 68 4.37 -6.61 2.31
C VAL A 68 5.27 -6.05 3.40
N ASN A 69 5.18 -6.56 4.62
CA ASN A 69 6.01 -6.14 5.73
C ASN A 69 7.33 -6.92 5.81
N ARG A 70 8.19 -6.57 6.77
CA ARG A 70 9.49 -7.24 7.01
C ARG A 70 9.36 -8.73 7.36
N LYS A 71 8.22 -9.14 7.92
CA LYS A 71 7.92 -10.54 8.28
C LYS A 71 7.34 -11.36 7.12
N GLY A 72 7.17 -10.76 5.93
CA GLY A 72 6.56 -11.41 4.77
C GLY A 72 5.03 -11.49 4.81
N GLU A 73 4.37 -10.86 5.80
CA GLU A 73 2.92 -10.72 5.78
C GLU A 73 2.49 -9.75 4.67
N SER A 74 1.38 -10.04 3.99
CA SER A 74 0.88 -9.22 2.90
C SER A 74 -0.53 -8.70 3.15
N LEU A 75 -0.79 -7.49 2.64
CA LEU A 75 -2.10 -6.85 2.58
C LEU A 75 -2.42 -6.57 1.12
N CYS A 76 -3.46 -7.20 0.60
CA CYS A 76 -3.94 -7.04 -0.77
C CYS A 76 -5.10 -6.04 -0.83
N CYS A 77 -5.13 -5.18 -1.84
CA CYS A 77 -6.27 -4.32 -2.13
C CYS A 77 -6.55 -4.32 -3.63
N VAL A 78 -7.72 -4.79 -4.02
CA VAL A 78 -8.20 -4.74 -5.40
C VAL A 78 -9.01 -3.47 -5.60
N VAL A 79 -8.57 -2.64 -6.52
CA VAL A 79 -9.23 -1.37 -6.87
C VAL A 79 -10.21 -1.60 -8.01
N VAL A 80 -11.46 -1.18 -7.82
CA VAL A 80 -12.53 -1.46 -8.76
C VAL A 80 -13.35 -0.22 -9.12
N ASN A 81 -13.89 -0.22 -10.34
CA ASN A 81 -14.85 0.75 -10.82
C ASN A 81 -16.27 0.34 -10.36
N GLY A 82 -16.52 0.48 -9.05
CA GLY A 82 -17.78 0.08 -8.43
C GLY A 82 -17.60 -0.19 -6.94
N ASN A 83 -18.63 -0.73 -6.30
CA ASN A 83 -18.62 -1.01 -4.85
C ASN A 83 -18.52 -2.51 -4.52
N LYS A 84 -18.72 -3.38 -5.51
CA LYS A 84 -18.75 -4.83 -5.37
C LYS A 84 -18.13 -5.50 -6.59
N VAL A 85 -17.62 -6.70 -6.42
CA VAL A 85 -17.22 -7.60 -7.50
C VAL A 85 -17.97 -8.92 -7.38
N PRO A 86 -18.25 -9.62 -8.47
CA PRO A 86 -18.75 -10.99 -8.38
C PRO A 86 -17.70 -11.88 -7.69
N ARG A 87 -18.16 -12.92 -7.00
CA ARG A 87 -17.25 -13.94 -6.43
C ARG A 87 -16.20 -13.39 -5.47
N GLU A 88 -16.61 -12.50 -4.56
CA GLU A 88 -15.71 -11.91 -3.55
C GLU A 88 -15.09 -12.95 -2.59
N PRO A 89 -15.82 -13.96 -2.09
CA PRO A 89 -15.22 -14.99 -1.26
C PRO A 89 -14.10 -15.74 -1.99
N GLU A 90 -14.32 -16.03 -3.29
CA GLU A 90 -13.34 -16.71 -4.12
C GLU A 90 -12.13 -15.82 -4.39
N LEU A 91 -12.29 -14.49 -4.57
CA LEU A 91 -11.16 -13.57 -4.66
C LEU A 91 -10.27 -13.67 -3.42
N ALA A 92 -10.87 -13.62 -2.23
CA ALA A 92 -10.11 -13.76 -0.98
C ALA A 92 -9.41 -15.13 -0.91
N ALA A 93 -10.11 -16.22 -1.29
CA ALA A 93 -9.55 -17.57 -1.30
C ALA A 93 -8.36 -17.71 -2.27
N TYR A 94 -8.44 -17.17 -3.49
CA TYR A 94 -7.33 -17.18 -4.45
C TYR A 94 -6.10 -16.48 -3.91
N VAL A 95 -6.27 -15.29 -3.30
CA VAL A 95 -5.16 -14.51 -2.75
C VAL A 95 -4.53 -15.22 -1.56
N THR A 96 -5.33 -15.71 -0.61
CA THR A 96 -4.81 -16.40 0.60
C THR A 96 -4.17 -17.74 0.28
N ALA A 97 -4.67 -18.47 -0.70
CA ALA A 97 -4.06 -19.72 -1.16
C ALA A 97 -2.70 -19.48 -1.85
N ALA A 98 -2.61 -18.41 -2.67
CA ALA A 98 -1.37 -18.06 -3.35
C ALA A 98 -0.31 -17.53 -2.38
N VAL A 99 -0.71 -16.76 -1.37
CA VAL A 99 0.18 -16.13 -0.38
C VAL A 99 -0.34 -16.44 1.03
N PRO A 100 0.12 -17.52 1.67
CA PRO A 100 -0.41 -17.99 2.97
C PRO A 100 -0.30 -16.97 4.10
N HIS A 101 0.69 -16.05 4.04
CA HIS A 101 0.86 -14.97 5.01
C HIS A 101 0.04 -13.70 4.69
N THR A 102 -1.01 -13.83 3.89
CA THR A 102 -1.94 -12.72 3.65
C THR A 102 -2.76 -12.44 4.90
N VAL A 103 -2.60 -11.24 5.44
CA VAL A 103 -3.30 -10.79 6.66
C VAL A 103 -4.61 -10.09 6.35
N GLY A 104 -4.82 -9.66 5.12
CA GLY A 104 -6.07 -9.05 4.71
C GLY A 104 -6.21 -8.92 3.19
N VAL A 105 -7.46 -8.97 2.75
CA VAL A 105 -7.87 -8.69 1.36
C VAL A 105 -8.94 -7.61 1.40
N LEU A 106 -8.69 -6.53 0.70
CA LEU A 106 -9.54 -5.34 0.65
C LEU A 106 -10.10 -5.14 -0.76
N LEU A 107 -11.25 -4.52 -0.82
CA LEU A 107 -11.79 -3.90 -2.01
C LEU A 107 -11.78 -2.38 -1.84
N ASN A 108 -11.23 -1.68 -2.82
CA ASN A 108 -11.28 -0.21 -2.88
C ASN A 108 -12.15 0.23 -4.04
N SER A 109 -13.11 1.10 -3.77
CA SER A 109 -14.01 1.66 -4.78
C SER A 109 -13.41 2.95 -5.35
N ASN A 110 -13.05 2.93 -6.63
CA ASN A 110 -12.62 4.11 -7.37
C ASN A 110 -13.35 4.20 -8.71
N THR A 111 -14.39 5.01 -8.75
CA THR A 111 -15.19 5.28 -9.96
C THR A 111 -14.78 6.56 -10.68
N ARG A 112 -13.75 7.27 -10.16
CA ARG A 112 -13.27 8.53 -10.76
C ARG A 112 -12.47 8.22 -12.05
N ARG A 113 -12.61 9.06 -13.04
CA ARG A 113 -11.71 9.09 -14.20
C ARG A 113 -10.42 9.83 -13.83
N GLY A 114 -9.30 9.42 -14.43
CA GLY A 114 -7.98 10.04 -14.22
C GLY A 114 -7.00 9.16 -13.44
N ASN A 115 -5.86 9.75 -13.07
CA ASN A 115 -4.68 9.01 -12.61
C ASN A 115 -4.69 8.62 -11.10
N VAL A 116 -5.75 8.99 -10.38
CA VAL A 116 -5.87 8.61 -8.96
C VAL A 116 -6.17 7.11 -8.86
N VAL A 117 -5.26 6.36 -8.26
CA VAL A 117 -5.38 4.90 -8.13
C VAL A 117 -6.40 4.51 -7.08
N LEU A 118 -6.27 5.03 -5.86
CA LEU A 118 -7.12 4.66 -4.73
C LEU A 118 -8.29 5.65 -4.57
N GLY A 119 -9.49 5.10 -4.44
CA GLY A 119 -10.66 5.88 -4.03
C GLY A 119 -10.78 5.98 -2.51
N ASP A 120 -11.83 6.64 -2.03
CA ASP A 120 -12.00 6.96 -0.60
C ASP A 120 -12.68 5.83 0.20
N LYS A 121 -13.32 4.88 -0.48
CA LYS A 121 -14.10 3.81 0.17
C LYS A 121 -13.36 2.48 0.14
N TYR A 122 -13.21 1.89 1.31
CA TYR A 122 -12.58 0.59 1.50
C TYR A 122 -13.56 -0.39 2.16
N ARG A 123 -13.49 -1.66 1.77
CA ARG A 123 -14.23 -2.75 2.38
C ARG A 123 -13.33 -3.96 2.53
N THR A 124 -13.33 -4.55 3.72
CA THR A 124 -12.55 -5.75 4.02
C THR A 124 -13.32 -6.98 3.55
N LEU A 125 -12.68 -7.80 2.72
CA LEU A 125 -13.21 -9.10 2.27
C LEU A 125 -12.70 -10.24 3.15
N PHE A 126 -11.46 -10.11 3.65
CA PHE A 126 -10.81 -11.09 4.51
C PHE A 126 -9.86 -10.41 5.48
N GLY A 127 -9.77 -10.92 6.70
CA GLY A 127 -8.79 -10.53 7.70
C GLY A 127 -8.87 -9.07 8.15
N ARG A 128 -7.71 -8.43 8.32
CA ARG A 128 -7.59 -7.05 8.81
C ARG A 128 -7.32 -6.06 7.67
N ASN A 129 -7.62 -4.78 7.90
CA ASN A 129 -7.47 -3.71 6.89
C ASN A 129 -6.15 -2.92 7.03
N TYR A 130 -5.21 -3.42 7.79
CA TYR A 130 -3.92 -2.80 8.04
C TYR A 130 -2.79 -3.85 8.09
N LEU A 131 -1.58 -3.37 7.91
CA LEU A 131 -0.35 -4.14 8.06
C LEU A 131 0.45 -3.56 9.22
N MET A 132 1.09 -4.39 10.02
CA MET A 132 2.11 -3.94 10.99
C MET A 132 3.48 -4.12 10.40
N ASP A 133 4.35 -3.12 10.52
CA ASP A 133 5.75 -3.23 10.10
C ASP A 133 6.69 -2.58 11.11
N THR A 134 7.97 -2.90 11.01
CA THR A 134 9.02 -2.34 11.87
C THR A 134 10.00 -1.53 11.04
N LEU A 135 10.30 -0.32 11.50
CA LEU A 135 11.27 0.59 10.89
C LEU A 135 12.05 1.32 11.99
N CYS A 136 13.38 1.34 11.93
CA CYS A 136 14.24 1.95 12.96
C CYS A 136 13.96 1.44 14.39
N GLY A 137 13.52 0.17 14.51
CA GLY A 137 13.15 -0.44 15.81
C GLY A 137 11.82 0.04 16.39
N LEU A 138 11.01 0.75 15.61
CA LEU A 138 9.66 1.21 15.97
C LEU A 138 8.60 0.42 15.19
N GLU A 139 7.43 0.21 15.80
CA GLU A 139 6.31 -0.48 15.17
C GLU A 139 5.33 0.49 14.53
N PHE A 140 4.98 0.25 13.27
CA PHE A 140 4.05 1.09 12.52
C PHE A 140 2.84 0.30 12.06
N LYS A 141 1.66 0.85 12.34
CA LYS A 141 0.42 0.45 11.69
C LYS A 141 0.30 1.18 10.36
N LEU A 142 0.14 0.42 9.29
CA LEU A 142 0.09 0.89 7.91
C LEU A 142 -1.29 0.61 7.34
N SER A 143 -2.09 1.63 7.10
CA SER A 143 -3.31 1.49 6.32
C SER A 143 -3.00 1.47 4.81
N MET A 144 -3.93 0.99 3.97
CA MET A 144 -3.69 0.89 2.52
C MET A 144 -3.39 2.25 1.86
N PRO A 145 -4.08 3.37 2.18
CA PRO A 145 -3.80 4.67 1.57
C PRO A 145 -2.52 5.36 2.09
N SER A 146 -1.97 4.94 3.23
CA SER A 146 -0.86 5.64 3.87
C SER A 146 0.42 5.53 3.04
N PHE A 147 1.15 6.62 2.91
CA PHE A 147 2.50 6.56 2.35
C PHE A 147 3.45 5.87 3.33
N TYR A 148 4.27 4.98 2.82
CA TYR A 148 5.33 4.30 3.57
C TYR A 148 6.46 3.93 2.62
N GLN A 149 7.70 4.13 3.06
CA GLN A 149 8.88 3.83 2.25
C GLN A 149 8.97 2.33 1.96
N VAL A 150 8.91 1.98 0.67
CA VAL A 150 8.89 0.58 0.23
C VAL A 150 10.25 -0.11 0.38
N ASN A 151 11.36 0.62 0.21
CA ASN A 151 12.71 0.15 0.48
C ASN A 151 13.08 0.50 1.93
N ARG A 152 12.65 -0.36 2.85
CA ARG A 152 12.82 -0.14 4.30
C ARG A 152 14.27 -0.02 4.73
N ASP A 153 15.14 -0.86 4.18
CA ASP A 153 16.55 -0.88 4.57
C ASP A 153 17.23 0.44 4.19
N GLN A 154 16.92 0.97 3.00
CA GLN A 154 17.41 2.29 2.61
C GLN A 154 16.70 3.43 3.34
N ALA A 155 15.44 3.26 3.73
CA ALA A 155 14.75 4.23 4.58
C ALA A 155 15.39 4.34 5.96
N GLU A 156 15.82 3.21 6.56
CA GLU A 156 16.56 3.23 7.83
C GLU A 156 17.91 3.95 7.69
N VAL A 157 18.64 3.73 6.61
CA VAL A 157 19.89 4.47 6.31
C VAL A 157 19.61 5.97 6.14
N LEU A 158 18.57 6.32 5.36
CA LEU A 158 18.17 7.71 5.14
C LEU A 158 17.81 8.41 6.45
N TYR A 159 16.99 7.76 7.28
CA TYR A 159 16.57 8.33 8.56
C TYR A 159 17.73 8.42 9.57
N GLY A 160 18.64 7.42 9.56
CA GLY A 160 19.87 7.48 10.33
C GLY A 160 20.72 8.70 9.95
N LYS A 161 20.88 8.97 8.65
CA LYS A 161 21.58 10.17 8.16
C LYS A 161 20.86 11.47 8.51
N ALA A 162 19.54 11.50 8.46
CA ALA A 162 18.77 12.66 8.88
C ALA A 162 18.96 12.98 10.37
N LEU A 163 18.97 11.96 11.24
CA LEU A 163 19.27 12.14 12.66
C LEU A 163 20.70 12.61 12.91
N GLU A 164 21.69 12.04 12.21
CA GLU A 164 23.09 12.44 12.28
C GLU A 164 23.25 13.92 11.93
N PHE A 165 22.66 14.38 10.80
CA PHE A 165 22.76 15.78 10.38
C PHE A 165 21.96 16.73 11.26
N ALA A 166 20.87 16.28 11.88
CA ALA A 166 20.09 17.06 12.81
C ALA A 166 20.87 17.37 14.11
N GLY A 167 21.88 16.57 14.47
CA GLY A 167 22.77 16.80 15.61
C GLY A 167 22.02 16.98 16.93
N LEU A 168 20.93 16.23 17.15
CA LEU A 168 20.06 16.40 18.31
C LEU A 168 20.78 16.00 19.61
N THR A 169 20.60 16.82 20.65
CA THR A 169 21.23 16.68 21.98
C THR A 169 20.22 16.25 23.07
N GLY A 170 18.92 16.12 22.71
CA GLY A 170 17.83 15.84 23.64
C GLY A 170 17.15 17.09 24.22
N ASN A 171 17.54 18.30 23.81
CA ASN A 171 16.96 19.55 24.28
C ASN A 171 16.07 20.26 23.25
N GLU A 172 16.10 19.81 22.01
CA GLU A 172 15.49 20.50 20.89
C GLU A 172 13.97 20.20 20.80
N THR A 173 13.25 21.17 20.26
CA THR A 173 11.92 20.98 19.69
C THR A 173 12.04 20.93 18.17
N VAL A 174 11.68 19.80 17.58
CA VAL A 174 11.77 19.57 16.14
C VAL A 174 10.38 19.66 15.52
N LEU A 175 10.29 20.28 14.34
CA LEU A 175 9.07 20.32 13.53
C LEU A 175 9.29 19.45 12.28
N ASP A 176 8.45 18.43 12.12
CA ASP A 176 8.38 17.56 10.95
C ASP A 176 7.17 17.96 10.10
N LEU A 177 7.44 18.65 8.98
CA LEU A 177 6.41 19.04 8.01
C LEU A 177 6.14 17.90 7.04
N TYR A 178 4.86 17.62 6.76
CA TYR A 178 4.40 16.50 5.95
C TYR A 178 4.72 15.12 6.57
N CYS A 179 4.48 14.99 7.87
CA CYS A 179 4.92 13.85 8.66
C CYS A 179 4.27 12.50 8.25
N GLY A 180 3.25 12.51 7.43
CA GLY A 180 2.54 11.31 7.01
C GLY A 180 2.01 10.51 8.20
N ILE A 181 2.39 9.24 8.29
CA ILE A 181 2.05 8.35 9.43
C ILE A 181 3.06 8.43 10.59
N GLY A 182 3.96 9.42 10.56
CA GLY A 182 4.90 9.70 11.64
C GLY A 182 6.19 8.89 11.61
N THR A 183 6.62 8.33 10.47
CA THR A 183 7.80 7.45 10.43
C THR A 183 9.08 8.16 10.85
N ILE A 184 9.44 9.28 10.21
CA ILE A 184 10.63 10.04 10.60
C ILE A 184 10.39 10.83 11.89
N THR A 185 9.17 11.34 12.13
CA THR A 185 8.77 12.01 13.37
C THR A 185 9.14 11.21 14.60
N LEU A 186 8.75 9.91 14.61
CA LEU A 186 9.01 9.03 15.76
C LEU A 186 10.47 8.61 15.86
N CYS A 187 11.19 8.52 14.73
CA CYS A 187 12.65 8.31 14.76
C CYS A 187 13.36 9.52 15.39
N LEU A 188 12.97 10.76 15.05
CA LEU A 188 13.49 11.98 15.64
C LEU A 188 13.13 12.11 17.13
N ALA A 189 11.95 11.65 17.52
CA ALA A 189 11.49 11.70 18.92
C ALA A 189 12.34 10.86 19.89
N LYS A 190 13.15 9.92 19.37
CA LYS A 190 14.10 9.15 20.20
C LYS A 190 15.30 10.00 20.66
N ALA A 191 15.59 11.11 19.98
CA ALA A 191 16.78 11.93 20.23
C ALA A 191 16.45 13.39 20.56
N ALA A 192 15.21 13.85 20.36
CA ALA A 192 14.77 15.21 20.64
C ALA A 192 13.97 15.28 21.94
N LYS A 193 13.91 16.45 22.59
CA LYS A 193 13.03 16.72 23.73
C LYS A 193 11.56 16.66 23.33
N ARG A 194 11.23 17.15 22.14
CA ARG A 194 9.87 17.20 21.60
C ARG A 194 9.90 17.19 20.08
N VAL A 195 8.99 16.45 19.46
CA VAL A 195 8.75 16.52 18.01
C VAL A 195 7.29 16.86 17.74
N ILE A 196 7.06 17.77 16.81
CA ILE A 196 5.73 18.18 16.37
C ILE A 196 5.61 17.76 14.90
N GLY A 197 4.72 16.81 14.60
CA GLY A 197 4.39 16.43 13.23
C GLY A 197 3.22 17.23 12.69
N ALA A 198 3.33 17.73 11.46
CA ALA A 198 2.24 18.39 10.73
C ALA A 198 1.93 17.63 9.43
N GLU A 199 0.66 17.32 9.21
CA GLU A 199 0.16 16.59 8.03
C GLU A 199 -1.26 17.08 7.71
N ILE A 200 -1.55 17.27 6.41
CA ILE A 200 -2.87 17.73 5.95
C ILE A 200 -3.86 16.58 5.73
N VAL A 201 -3.37 15.35 5.52
CA VAL A 201 -4.19 14.18 5.17
C VAL A 201 -4.76 13.53 6.44
N PRO A 202 -6.09 13.66 6.71
CA PRO A 202 -6.67 13.19 7.97
C PRO A 202 -6.46 11.69 8.27
N PRO A 203 -6.52 10.76 7.28
CA PRO A 203 -6.19 9.35 7.53
C PRO A 203 -4.76 9.14 7.99
N ALA A 204 -3.78 9.86 7.42
CA ALA A 204 -2.38 9.75 7.81
C ALA A 204 -2.15 10.24 9.25
N ILE A 205 -2.80 11.35 9.65
CA ILE A 205 -2.75 11.85 11.03
C ILE A 205 -3.36 10.85 12.04
N ARG A 206 -4.43 10.15 11.66
CA ARG A 206 -4.98 9.08 12.55
C ARG A 206 -3.96 7.97 12.75
N ASP A 207 -3.36 7.48 11.66
CA ASP A 207 -2.32 6.46 11.73
C ASP A 207 -1.09 6.97 12.53
N ALA A 208 -0.68 8.24 12.33
CA ALA A 208 0.44 8.85 13.08
C ALA A 208 0.20 8.89 14.59
N LYS A 209 -1.01 9.29 15.01
CA LYS A 209 -1.38 9.30 16.44
C LYS A 209 -1.39 7.90 17.05
N GLU A 210 -1.93 6.91 16.33
CA GLU A 210 -1.91 5.52 16.79
C GLU A 210 -0.47 4.98 16.87
N ASN A 211 0.38 5.33 15.91
CA ASN A 211 1.79 4.94 15.89
C ASN A 211 2.58 5.62 17.03
N ALA A 212 2.28 6.88 17.33
CA ALA A 212 2.90 7.59 18.46
C ALA A 212 2.51 6.99 19.82
N LEU A 213 1.26 6.55 19.99
CA LEU A 213 0.81 5.90 21.22
C LEU A 213 1.38 4.48 21.40
N ARG A 214 1.81 3.84 20.31
CA ARG A 214 2.36 2.49 20.31
C ARG A 214 3.84 2.47 20.70
N ASN A 215 4.58 3.51 20.38
CA ASN A 215 6.03 3.60 20.54
C ASN A 215 6.46 4.56 21.66
#